data_43639c6495bf14a0218e7bd68d22c265
#
_entry.id   43639c6495bf14a0218e7bd68d22c265
#
_cell.length_a   1.000
_cell.length_b   1.000
_cell.length_c   1.000
_cell.angle_alpha   90.00
_cell.angle_beta   90.00
_cell.angle_gamma   90.00
#
_symmetry.space_group_name_H-M   'P 1'
#
loop_
_entity.id
_entity.type
_entity.pdbx_description
1 polymer ?
#
loop_
_entity_poly.entity_id
_entity_poly.type
_entity_poly.pdbx_seq_one_letter_code
_entity_poly.pdbx_strand_id
1 'polypeptide(L)'
;YPCSFRFVASMNPCPCGYFNDPTHHCVCTPGQIQRYMNKISGPLLDRIDIQVEITPVPFKDISKAQPGEPSSAIRDRVIKARHRQEERFKDIPGVYCNAQMTERMIHQYAEPDETGINLLRMAMERLNLSARAYNRILKVARTIADLEGCENVQSNHLAEAISYRNLG
;
A
#
# COMPACT_ATOMS: atom_id res chain seq x y z
N TYR A 1 -23.80 -5.92 8.82
CA TYR A 1 -24.29 -6.01 7.44
C TYR A 1 -23.11 -6.33 6.54
N PRO A 2 -23.20 -7.32 5.63
CA PRO A 2 -22.20 -7.53 4.61
C PRO A 2 -22.26 -6.33 3.64
N CYS A 3 -21.17 -5.56 3.58
CA CYS A 3 -21.04 -4.46 2.65
C CYS A 3 -19.67 -4.51 1.96
N SER A 4 -19.64 -4.11 0.70
CA SER A 4 -18.40 -3.93 -0.06
C SER A 4 -18.18 -2.43 -0.23
N PHE A 5 -17.13 -1.91 0.40
CA PHE A 5 -16.78 -0.49 0.31
C PHE A 5 -15.26 -0.30 0.23
N ARG A 6 -14.85 0.85 -0.28
CA ARG A 6 -13.47 1.29 -0.25
C ARG A 6 -13.29 2.27 0.90
N PHE A 7 -12.31 2.01 1.76
CA PHE A 7 -11.96 2.89 2.87
C PHE A 7 -10.75 3.74 2.47
N VAL A 8 -10.87 5.05 2.57
CA VAL A 8 -9.78 6.02 2.40
C VAL A 8 -9.82 6.96 3.60
N ALA A 9 -8.69 7.15 4.26
CA ALA A 9 -8.57 8.01 5.42
C ALA A 9 -7.29 8.84 5.35
N SER A 10 -7.28 9.99 6.00
CA SER A 10 -6.11 10.81 6.24
C SER A 10 -6.02 11.18 7.72
N MET A 11 -4.79 11.34 8.21
CA MET A 11 -4.53 11.79 9.58
C MET A 11 -3.25 12.62 9.63
N ASN A 12 -3.14 13.49 10.62
CA ASN A 12 -1.89 14.15 10.90
C ASN A 12 -0.91 13.21 11.63
N PRO A 13 0.41 13.44 11.53
CA PRO A 13 1.42 12.61 12.21
C PRO A 13 1.45 12.81 13.73
N CYS A 14 0.91 13.92 14.24
CA CYS A 14 0.83 14.25 15.66
C CYS A 14 -0.27 15.29 15.92
N PRO A 15 -0.60 15.65 17.20
CA PRO A 15 -1.62 16.64 17.51
C PRO A 15 -1.38 18.04 16.93
N CYS A 16 -0.14 18.49 16.82
CA CYS A 16 0.18 19.78 16.18
C CYS A 16 0.34 19.69 14.66
N GLY A 17 0.45 18.51 14.08
CA GLY A 17 0.59 18.28 12.64
C GLY A 17 2.01 18.34 12.08
N TYR A 18 3.02 18.72 12.88
CA TYR A 18 4.38 19.03 12.39
C TYR A 18 5.44 17.98 12.76
N PHE A 19 5.05 16.79 13.21
CA PHE A 19 6.01 15.72 13.44
C PHE A 19 6.60 15.26 12.08
N ASN A 20 7.93 15.21 12.00
CA ASN A 20 8.69 14.95 10.76
C ASN A 20 8.57 16.05 9.68
N ASP A 21 8.01 17.23 9.99
CA ASP A 21 7.99 18.34 9.05
C ASP A 21 9.40 18.97 8.94
N PRO A 22 9.99 19.09 7.75
CA PRO A 22 11.33 19.66 7.59
C PRO A 22 11.36 21.19 7.78
N THR A 23 10.21 21.87 7.76
CA THR A 23 10.12 23.33 7.78
C THR A 23 9.52 23.89 9.09
N HIS A 24 8.80 23.09 9.84
CA HIS A 24 8.13 23.51 11.07
C HIS A 24 8.56 22.64 12.25
N HIS A 25 8.79 23.28 13.39
CA HIS A 25 9.16 22.56 14.61
C HIS A 25 7.92 21.95 15.27
N CYS A 26 7.98 20.63 15.51
CA CYS A 26 6.95 19.96 16.29
C CYS A 26 7.06 20.30 17.77
N VAL A 27 5.97 20.80 18.35
CA VAL A 27 5.90 21.16 19.78
C VAL A 27 5.35 20.04 20.68
N CYS A 28 5.00 18.90 20.10
CA CYS A 28 4.46 17.76 20.85
C CYS A 28 5.57 17.01 21.58
N THR A 29 5.31 16.63 22.83
CA THR A 29 6.21 15.71 23.54
C THR A 29 6.09 14.30 22.96
N PRO A 30 7.14 13.44 23.09
CA PRO A 30 7.07 12.05 22.63
C PRO A 30 5.86 11.29 23.18
N GLY A 31 5.49 11.51 24.43
CA GLY A 31 4.31 10.89 25.04
C GLY A 31 2.99 11.36 24.44
N GLN A 32 2.90 12.60 23.97
CA GLN A 32 1.71 13.10 23.26
C GLN A 32 1.60 12.47 21.87
N ILE A 33 2.71 12.37 21.14
CA ILE A 33 2.76 11.72 19.82
C ILE A 33 2.32 10.26 19.96
N GLN A 34 2.93 9.52 20.88
CA GLN A 34 2.60 8.11 21.11
C GLN A 34 1.12 7.89 21.48
N ARG A 35 0.59 8.73 22.37
CA ARG A 35 -0.83 8.67 22.78
C ARG A 35 -1.78 8.98 21.60
N TYR A 36 -1.36 9.89 20.73
CA TYR A 36 -2.12 10.24 19.53
C TYR A 36 -2.12 9.09 18.52
N MET A 37 -0.96 8.51 18.22
CA MET A 37 -0.80 7.37 17.31
C MET A 37 -1.53 6.13 17.83
N ASN A 38 -1.51 5.87 19.13
CA ASN A 38 -2.20 4.74 19.76
C ASN A 38 -3.73 4.79 19.66
N LYS A 39 -4.33 5.91 19.19
CA LYS A 39 -5.77 5.98 18.90
C LYS A 39 -6.15 5.07 17.73
N ILE A 40 -5.19 4.78 16.84
CA ILE A 40 -5.38 3.82 15.75
C ILE A 40 -4.81 2.49 16.22
N SER A 41 -5.68 1.50 16.34
CA SER A 41 -5.26 0.18 16.80
C SER A 41 -4.40 -0.54 15.75
N GLY A 42 -3.40 -1.32 16.20
CA GLY A 42 -2.60 -2.17 15.31
C GLY A 42 -3.45 -3.07 14.41
N PRO A 43 -4.51 -3.76 14.94
CA PRO A 43 -5.41 -4.55 14.11
C PRO A 43 -6.15 -3.76 13.02
N LEU A 44 -6.38 -2.46 13.19
CA LEU A 44 -6.94 -1.62 12.13
C LEU A 44 -5.88 -1.30 11.06
N LEU A 45 -4.67 -0.92 11.47
CA LEU A 45 -3.56 -0.70 10.56
C LEU A 45 -3.24 -1.94 9.72
N ASP A 46 -3.28 -3.12 10.32
CA ASP A 46 -3.12 -4.39 9.61
C ASP A 46 -4.18 -4.61 8.52
N ARG A 47 -5.36 -4.01 8.64
CA ARG A 47 -6.44 -4.12 7.66
C ARG A 47 -6.36 -3.09 6.53
N ILE A 48 -5.56 -2.04 6.68
CA ILE A 48 -5.33 -1.04 5.63
C ILE A 48 -4.26 -1.59 4.68
N ASP A 49 -4.54 -1.63 3.39
CA ASP A 49 -3.65 -2.24 2.40
C ASP A 49 -2.46 -1.35 2.06
N ILE A 50 -2.67 -0.03 1.97
CA ILE A 50 -1.67 0.97 1.56
C ILE A 50 -1.65 2.10 2.58
N GLN A 51 -0.46 2.42 3.08
CA GLN A 51 -0.19 3.52 4.00
C GLN A 51 0.89 4.40 3.36
N VAL A 52 0.63 5.70 3.24
CA VAL A 52 1.54 6.64 2.58
C VAL A 52 1.75 7.85 3.49
N GLU A 53 3.01 8.15 3.79
CA GLU A 53 3.39 9.40 4.44
C GLU A 53 3.50 10.51 3.38
N ILE A 54 2.81 11.61 3.61
CA ILE A 54 2.84 12.78 2.72
C ILE A 54 3.59 13.90 3.43
N THR A 55 4.73 14.29 2.86
CA THR A 55 5.50 15.43 3.35
C THR A 55 4.99 16.74 2.76
N PRO A 56 5.08 17.87 3.50
CA PRO A 56 4.75 19.18 2.97
C PRO A 56 5.58 19.52 1.74
N VAL A 57 4.93 20.09 0.72
CA VAL A 57 5.61 20.54 -0.50
C VAL A 57 6.10 21.97 -0.30
N PRO A 58 7.39 22.27 -0.45
CA PRO A 58 7.94 23.63 -0.34
C PRO A 58 7.26 24.58 -1.34
N PHE A 59 7.05 25.82 -0.96
CA PHE A 59 6.41 26.83 -1.83
C PHE A 59 7.12 26.99 -3.18
N LYS A 60 8.45 26.85 -3.22
CA LYS A 60 9.25 26.91 -4.45
C LYS A 60 8.84 25.84 -5.46
N ASP A 61 8.51 24.65 -4.96
CA ASP A 61 8.12 23.52 -5.79
C ASP A 61 6.68 23.66 -6.28
N ILE A 62 5.80 24.25 -5.44
CA ILE A 62 4.43 24.58 -5.84
C ILE A 62 4.42 25.64 -6.94
N SER A 63 5.23 26.71 -6.79
CA SER A 63 5.27 27.84 -7.73
C SER A 63 5.92 27.50 -9.08
N LYS A 64 6.74 26.44 -9.14
CA LYS A 64 7.44 25.95 -10.35
C LYS A 64 6.93 24.58 -10.79
N ALA A 65 5.83 24.10 -10.21
CA ALA A 65 5.30 22.78 -10.50
C ALA A 65 5.03 22.64 -12.01
N GLN A 66 5.72 21.70 -12.62
CA GLN A 66 5.36 21.22 -13.95
C GLN A 66 4.05 20.42 -13.83
N PRO A 67 3.18 20.44 -14.85
CA PRO A 67 2.03 19.56 -14.86
C PRO A 67 2.47 18.10 -14.64
N GLY A 68 1.87 17.44 -13.66
CA GLY A 68 2.11 16.03 -13.43
C GLY A 68 1.56 15.15 -14.56
N GLU A 69 1.69 13.84 -14.41
CA GLU A 69 1.12 12.88 -15.35
C GLU A 69 -0.39 13.12 -15.50
N PRO A 70 -0.93 13.23 -16.73
CA PRO A 70 -2.36 13.50 -16.93
C PRO A 70 -3.21 12.30 -16.46
N SER A 71 -4.36 12.60 -15.88
CA SER A 71 -5.30 11.58 -15.36
C SER A 71 -5.74 10.57 -16.41
N SER A 72 -5.74 10.94 -17.70
CA SER A 72 -6.03 10.03 -18.82
C SER A 72 -5.00 8.90 -18.91
N ALA A 73 -3.69 9.22 -18.83
CA ALA A 73 -2.64 8.22 -18.89
C ALA A 73 -2.68 7.27 -17.67
N ILE A 74 -2.95 7.82 -16.49
CA ILE A 74 -3.16 7.00 -15.28
C ILE A 74 -4.37 6.07 -15.46
N ARG A 75 -5.48 6.60 -15.98
CA ARG A 75 -6.69 5.81 -16.23
C ARG A 75 -6.43 4.66 -17.20
N ASP A 76 -5.75 4.91 -18.30
CA ASP A 76 -5.45 3.88 -19.31
C ASP A 76 -4.61 2.74 -18.71
N ARG A 77 -3.63 3.07 -17.87
CA ARG A 77 -2.82 2.09 -17.14
C ARG A 77 -3.66 1.26 -16.16
N VAL A 78 -4.56 1.91 -15.43
CA VAL A 78 -5.47 1.23 -14.51
C VAL A 78 -6.45 0.32 -15.26
N ILE A 79 -7.02 0.76 -16.39
CA ILE A 79 -7.93 -0.05 -17.21
C ILE A 79 -7.21 -1.31 -17.70
N LYS A 80 -5.98 -1.19 -18.20
CA LYS A 80 -5.19 -2.36 -18.63
C LYS A 80 -4.95 -3.36 -17.50
N ALA A 81 -4.61 -2.88 -16.30
CA ALA A 81 -4.44 -3.72 -15.12
C ALA A 81 -5.75 -4.41 -14.71
N ARG A 82 -6.89 -3.70 -14.79
CA ARG A 82 -8.21 -4.27 -14.50
C ARG A 82 -8.60 -5.37 -15.48
N HIS A 83 -8.38 -5.18 -16.77
CA HIS A 83 -8.62 -6.22 -17.77
C HIS A 83 -7.79 -7.49 -17.53
N ARG A 84 -6.53 -7.36 -17.08
CA ARG A 84 -5.73 -8.54 -16.69
C ARG A 84 -6.34 -9.29 -15.51
N GLN A 85 -6.88 -8.57 -14.54
CA GLN A 85 -7.55 -9.19 -13.39
C GLN A 85 -8.87 -9.85 -13.81
N GLU A 86 -9.66 -9.21 -14.63
CA GLU A 86 -10.91 -9.76 -15.18
C GLU A 86 -10.64 -11.05 -15.96
N GLU A 87 -9.63 -11.07 -16.82
CA GLU A 87 -9.25 -12.26 -17.55
C GLU A 87 -8.73 -13.38 -16.64
N ARG A 88 -7.92 -13.02 -15.62
CA ARG A 88 -7.40 -13.97 -14.61
C ARG A 88 -8.51 -14.68 -13.84
N PHE A 89 -9.59 -13.97 -13.54
CA PHE A 89 -10.65 -14.46 -12.67
C PHE A 89 -11.96 -14.78 -13.40
N LYS A 90 -11.99 -14.75 -14.73
CA LYS A 90 -13.21 -14.92 -15.53
C LYS A 90 -14.00 -16.19 -15.20
N ASP A 91 -13.31 -17.28 -14.85
CA ASP A 91 -13.90 -18.56 -14.53
C ASP A 91 -14.12 -18.78 -13.02
N ILE A 92 -13.92 -17.74 -12.18
CA ILE A 92 -14.02 -17.83 -10.74
C ILE A 92 -15.19 -16.95 -10.24
N PRO A 93 -16.36 -17.52 -9.93
CA PRO A 93 -17.52 -16.76 -9.51
C PRO A 93 -17.25 -15.92 -8.26
N GLY A 94 -17.66 -14.64 -8.31
CA GLY A 94 -17.57 -13.72 -7.15
C GLY A 94 -16.19 -13.09 -6.94
N VAL A 95 -15.21 -13.34 -7.80
CA VAL A 95 -13.87 -12.72 -7.74
C VAL A 95 -13.64 -11.87 -8.98
N TYR A 96 -13.43 -10.57 -8.77
CA TYR A 96 -13.29 -9.58 -9.85
C TYR A 96 -11.97 -8.80 -9.79
N CYS A 97 -11.21 -8.94 -8.71
CA CYS A 97 -9.94 -8.24 -8.54
C CYS A 97 -9.04 -8.95 -7.52
N ASN A 98 -7.75 -8.59 -7.53
CA ASN A 98 -6.74 -9.18 -6.64
C ASN A 98 -7.08 -9.04 -5.16
N ALA A 99 -7.77 -7.97 -4.75
CA ALA A 99 -8.18 -7.76 -3.36
C ALA A 99 -9.09 -8.87 -2.82
N GLN A 100 -9.85 -9.54 -3.71
CA GLN A 100 -10.79 -10.61 -3.38
C GLN A 100 -10.17 -12.01 -3.40
N MET A 101 -8.89 -12.15 -3.78
CA MET A 101 -8.21 -13.44 -3.76
C MET A 101 -8.27 -14.11 -2.39
N THR A 102 -8.58 -15.39 -2.38
CA THR A 102 -8.41 -16.26 -1.22
C THR A 102 -6.93 -16.61 -1.03
N GLU A 103 -6.57 -17.20 0.11
CA GLU A 103 -5.19 -17.64 0.38
C GLU A 103 -4.67 -18.62 -0.70
N ARG A 104 -5.49 -19.58 -1.10
CA ARG A 104 -5.16 -20.51 -2.20
C ARG A 104 -4.86 -19.77 -3.51
N MET A 105 -5.63 -18.72 -3.81
CA MET A 105 -5.44 -17.94 -5.03
C MET A 105 -4.19 -17.07 -4.95
N ILE A 106 -3.83 -16.57 -3.76
CA ILE A 106 -2.58 -15.83 -3.55
C ILE A 106 -1.39 -16.73 -3.89
N HIS A 107 -1.35 -17.96 -3.40
CA HIS A 107 -0.32 -18.94 -3.78
C HIS A 107 -0.29 -19.23 -5.26
N GLN A 108 -1.43 -19.26 -5.94
CA GLN A 108 -1.50 -19.53 -7.37
C GLN A 108 -1.05 -18.36 -8.26
N TYR A 109 -1.40 -17.12 -7.89
CA TYR A 109 -1.28 -15.95 -8.78
C TYR A 109 -0.30 -14.87 -8.30
N ALA A 110 0.13 -14.94 -7.04
CA ALA A 110 0.95 -13.91 -6.41
C ALA A 110 2.18 -14.48 -5.67
N GLU A 111 2.49 -15.76 -5.86
CA GLU A 111 3.66 -16.37 -5.25
C GLU A 111 4.94 -15.79 -5.87
N PRO A 112 5.85 -15.24 -5.04
CA PRO A 112 7.11 -14.70 -5.52
C PRO A 112 8.15 -15.82 -5.76
N ASP A 113 9.21 -15.47 -6.46
CA ASP A 113 10.39 -16.30 -6.57
C ASP A 113 11.14 -16.42 -5.21
N GLU A 114 12.17 -17.24 -5.16
CA GLU A 114 12.97 -17.47 -3.94
C GLU A 114 13.58 -16.17 -3.40
N THR A 115 14.01 -15.26 -4.27
CA THR A 115 14.54 -13.94 -3.88
C THR A 115 13.46 -13.10 -3.23
N GLY A 116 12.27 -13.08 -3.79
CA GLY A 116 11.11 -12.38 -3.25
C GLY A 116 10.64 -12.96 -1.92
N ILE A 117 10.65 -14.28 -1.75
CA ILE A 117 10.34 -14.94 -0.48
C ILE A 117 11.33 -14.51 0.61
N ASN A 118 12.63 -14.48 0.32
CA ASN A 118 13.66 -14.04 1.26
C ASN A 118 13.48 -12.57 1.65
N LEU A 119 13.21 -11.68 0.68
CA LEU A 119 12.91 -10.27 0.93
C LEU A 119 11.70 -10.11 1.86
N LEU A 120 10.63 -10.83 1.58
CA LEU A 120 9.40 -10.78 2.35
C LEU A 120 9.60 -11.29 3.78
N ARG A 121 10.36 -12.39 3.96
CA ARG A 121 10.74 -12.91 5.28
C ARG A 121 11.49 -11.86 6.11
N MET A 122 12.54 -11.26 5.53
CA MET A 122 13.31 -10.20 6.20
C MET A 122 12.44 -9.01 6.60
N ALA A 123 11.52 -8.59 5.71
CA ALA A 123 10.59 -7.49 6.01
C ALA A 123 9.62 -7.86 7.13
N MET A 124 9.08 -9.07 7.13
CA MET A 124 8.18 -9.58 8.18
C MET A 124 8.86 -9.55 9.55
N GLU A 125 10.09 -10.03 9.64
CA GLU A 125 10.88 -10.05 10.87
C GLU A 125 11.25 -8.62 11.34
N ARG A 126 11.76 -7.78 10.43
CA ARG A 126 12.21 -6.42 10.75
C ARG A 126 11.07 -5.48 11.17
N LEU A 127 9.93 -5.57 10.49
CA LEU A 127 8.77 -4.71 10.71
C LEU A 127 7.73 -5.34 11.64
N ASN A 128 8.03 -6.53 12.20
CA ASN A 128 7.12 -7.28 13.07
C ASN A 128 5.69 -7.41 12.49
N LEU A 129 5.61 -7.78 11.20
CA LEU A 129 4.35 -7.84 10.48
C LEU A 129 3.58 -9.12 10.79
N SER A 130 2.25 -9.04 10.81
CA SER A 130 1.37 -10.17 11.02
C SER A 130 1.21 -11.05 9.76
N ALA A 131 0.72 -12.29 9.93
CA ALA A 131 0.34 -13.15 8.80
C ALA A 131 -0.74 -12.51 7.89
N ARG A 132 -1.59 -11.63 8.44
CA ARG A 132 -2.55 -10.86 7.63
C ARG A 132 -1.84 -9.85 6.73
N ALA A 133 -0.80 -9.18 7.25
CA ALA A 133 0.02 -8.26 6.46
C ALA A 133 0.72 -8.98 5.31
N TYR A 134 1.22 -10.21 5.52
CA TYR A 134 1.82 -11.06 4.48
C TYR A 134 0.88 -11.20 3.26
N ASN A 135 -0.35 -11.68 3.47
CA ASN A 135 -1.31 -11.88 2.38
C ASN A 135 -1.68 -10.56 1.68
N ARG A 136 -1.72 -9.44 2.41
CA ARG A 136 -2.00 -8.13 1.83
C ARG A 136 -0.85 -7.61 0.98
N ILE A 137 0.38 -7.76 1.44
CA ILE A 137 1.58 -7.41 0.66
C ILE A 137 1.56 -8.16 -0.68
N LEU A 138 1.27 -9.46 -0.68
CA LEU A 138 1.21 -10.24 -1.91
C LEU A 138 0.10 -9.77 -2.87
N LYS A 139 -1.08 -9.42 -2.36
CA LYS A 139 -2.17 -8.85 -3.17
C LYS A 139 -1.80 -7.50 -3.79
N VAL A 140 -1.12 -6.64 -3.02
CA VAL A 140 -0.63 -5.34 -3.51
C VAL A 140 0.48 -5.56 -4.53
N ALA A 141 1.47 -6.41 -4.26
CA ALA A 141 2.55 -6.73 -5.19
C ALA A 141 2.03 -7.29 -6.51
N ARG A 142 1.01 -8.19 -6.48
CA ARG A 142 0.34 -8.67 -7.69
C ARG A 142 -0.33 -7.53 -8.47
N THR A 143 -0.91 -6.57 -7.77
CA THR A 143 -1.56 -5.42 -8.41
C THR A 143 -0.54 -4.48 -9.05
N ILE A 144 0.61 -4.27 -8.40
CA ILE A 144 1.73 -3.50 -8.97
C ILE A 144 2.25 -4.18 -10.23
N ALA A 145 2.48 -5.51 -10.19
CA ALA A 145 2.90 -6.27 -11.35
C ALA A 145 1.86 -6.21 -12.50
N ASP A 146 0.56 -6.21 -12.20
CA ASP A 146 -0.49 -6.01 -13.22
C ASP A 146 -0.42 -4.61 -13.85
N LEU A 147 -0.12 -3.57 -13.06
CA LEU A 147 0.06 -2.19 -13.55
C LEU A 147 1.29 -2.07 -14.46
N GLU A 148 2.37 -2.75 -14.14
CA GLU A 148 3.59 -2.80 -14.96
C GLU A 148 3.45 -3.74 -16.17
N GLY A 149 2.46 -4.63 -16.17
CA GLY A 149 2.23 -5.58 -17.25
C GLY A 149 3.03 -6.87 -17.11
N CYS A 150 3.60 -7.14 -15.94
CA CYS A 150 4.38 -8.34 -15.67
C CYS A 150 3.46 -9.54 -15.39
N GLU A 151 3.85 -10.69 -15.92
CA GLU A 151 3.13 -11.94 -15.68
C GLU A 151 3.35 -12.46 -14.26
N ASN A 152 4.58 -12.39 -13.76
CA ASN A 152 4.97 -12.86 -12.43
C ASN A 152 5.25 -11.70 -11.48
N VAL A 153 5.05 -11.96 -10.18
CA VAL A 153 5.45 -11.04 -9.13
C VAL A 153 6.96 -11.12 -8.94
N GLN A 154 7.64 -9.99 -9.11
CA GLN A 154 9.08 -9.87 -8.97
C GLN A 154 9.45 -9.17 -7.66
N SER A 155 10.72 -9.19 -7.28
CA SER A 155 11.22 -8.60 -6.04
C SER A 155 11.01 -7.08 -5.94
N ASN A 156 11.05 -6.34 -7.06
CA ASN A 156 10.74 -4.90 -7.10
C ASN A 156 9.28 -4.61 -6.72
N HIS A 157 8.33 -5.41 -7.22
CA HIS A 157 6.90 -5.28 -6.87
C HIS A 157 6.67 -5.53 -5.37
N LEU A 158 7.40 -6.49 -4.80
CA LEU A 158 7.35 -6.78 -3.36
C LEU A 158 7.98 -5.66 -2.54
N ALA A 159 9.14 -5.14 -2.97
CA ALA A 159 9.79 -4.03 -2.27
C ALA A 159 8.88 -2.80 -2.21
N GLU A 160 8.20 -2.48 -3.31
CA GLU A 160 7.22 -1.40 -3.35
C GLU A 160 6.01 -1.71 -2.44
N ALA A 161 5.44 -2.91 -2.52
CA ALA A 161 4.31 -3.30 -1.67
C ALA A 161 4.65 -3.28 -0.17
N ILE A 162 5.87 -3.64 0.21
CA ILE A 162 6.38 -3.57 1.59
C ILE A 162 6.52 -2.10 2.02
N SER A 163 6.99 -1.20 1.15
CA SER A 163 7.14 0.22 1.48
C SER A 163 5.82 0.88 1.89
N TYR A 164 4.70 0.41 1.35
CA TYR A 164 3.36 0.87 1.73
C TYR A 164 2.86 0.33 3.09
N ARG A 165 3.68 -0.43 3.81
CA ARG A 165 3.36 -0.97 5.15
C ARG A 165 4.19 -0.33 6.26
N ASN A 166 5.10 0.58 5.92
CA ASN A 166 5.99 1.23 6.85
C ASN A 166 5.55 2.69 7.07
N LEU A 167 4.90 2.96 8.18
CA LEU A 167 4.65 4.31 8.68
C LEU A 167 5.74 4.65 9.70
N GLY A 168 6.90 5.11 9.21
CA GLY A 168 7.98 5.69 10.03
C GLY A 168 8.90 4.67 10.68
#